data_8c9d9ffb43d117c39701897832b55c22
#
_entry.id   8c9d9ffb43d117c39701897832b55c22
#
_cell.length_a   1.000
_cell.length_b   1.000
_cell.length_c   1.000
_cell.angle_alpha   90.00
_cell.angle_beta   90.00
_cell.angle_gamma   90.00
#
_symmetry.space_group_name_H-M   'P 1'
#
loop_
_entity.id
_entity.type
_entity.pdbx_description
1 polymer ?
#
loop_
_entity_poly.entity_id
_entity_poly.type
_entity_poly.pdbx_seq_one_letter_code
_entity_poly.pdbx_strand_id
1 'polypeptide(L)'
;PIYGFEEYTQYVLVTDSNMGNGICWLQSIEQKSVCFILMNPLQVCRDYAPVVMQDVLITLQASPKDDLDCWVIAVIGETFRQSTVNMKSPVIINHKTNLAMQVILDQDYPIRMPVFGPESEESVC
;
A
#
# COMPACT_ATOMS: atom_id res chain seq x y z
N PRO A 1 -5.67 -3.98 10.40
CA PRO A 1 -4.31 -3.96 10.94
C PRO A 1 -3.27 -4.27 9.87
N ILE A 2 -2.03 -3.92 10.15
CA ILE A 2 -0.90 -4.26 9.28
C ILE A 2 -0.32 -5.57 9.79
N TYR A 3 -0.17 -6.54 8.88
CA TYR A 3 0.31 -7.88 9.25
C TYR A 3 1.71 -7.80 9.86
N GLY A 4 1.86 -8.43 11.02
CA GLY A 4 3.08 -8.38 11.80
C GLY A 4 3.10 -7.23 12.79
N PHE A 5 2.16 -6.31 12.71
CA PHE A 5 2.09 -5.12 13.56
C PHE A 5 0.68 -4.92 14.07
N GLU A 6 -0.03 -5.99 14.33
CA GLU A 6 -1.46 -5.94 14.68
C GLU A 6 -1.74 -5.21 15.98
N GLU A 7 -0.76 -5.09 16.83
CA GLU A 7 -0.93 -4.39 18.11
C GLU A 7 -1.04 -2.87 17.93
N TYR A 8 -0.66 -2.35 16.77
CA TYR A 8 -0.74 -0.92 16.50
C TYR A 8 -1.90 -0.68 15.54
N THR A 9 -2.86 0.12 15.98
CA THR A 9 -4.11 0.30 15.24
C THR A 9 -4.37 1.73 14.81
N GLN A 10 -3.59 2.70 15.30
CA GLN A 10 -3.82 4.10 15.01
C GLN A 10 -2.61 4.69 14.31
N TYR A 11 -2.85 5.29 13.15
CA TYR A 11 -1.80 5.81 12.29
C TYR A 11 -2.19 7.18 11.75
N VAL A 12 -1.18 7.93 11.33
CA VAL A 12 -1.35 9.18 10.60
C VAL A 12 -0.73 8.99 9.22
N LEU A 13 -1.46 9.38 8.19
CA LEU A 13 -0.96 9.36 6.83
C LEU A 13 -0.23 10.68 6.58
N VAL A 14 1.07 10.59 6.32
CA VAL A 14 1.93 11.75 6.14
C VAL A 14 2.30 11.88 4.68
N THR A 15 2.04 13.03 4.09
CA THR A 15 2.41 13.30 2.71
C THR A 15 3.39 14.46 2.66
N ASP A 16 4.18 14.51 1.59
CA ASP A 16 5.16 15.57 1.38
C ASP A 16 5.07 15.99 -0.09
N SER A 17 4.70 17.21 -0.34
CA SER A 17 4.53 17.70 -1.71
C SER A 17 5.84 17.63 -2.51
N ASN A 18 6.98 17.66 -1.84
CA ASN A 18 8.26 17.54 -2.52
C ASN A 18 8.52 16.13 -3.06
N MET A 19 7.80 15.14 -2.53
CA MET A 19 7.95 13.75 -2.98
C MET A 19 6.92 13.38 -4.04
N GLY A 20 6.04 14.31 -4.39
CA GLY A 20 4.99 14.04 -5.36
C GLY A 20 3.81 13.32 -4.75
N ASN A 21 2.92 12.84 -5.61
CA ASN A 21 1.68 12.20 -5.17
C ASN A 21 1.78 10.69 -5.08
N GLY A 22 2.95 10.13 -5.39
CA GLY A 22 3.10 8.68 -5.48
C GLY A 22 3.69 8.02 -4.25
N ILE A 23 4.11 8.80 -3.27
CA ILE A 23 4.75 8.27 -2.06
C ILE A 23 4.18 8.99 -0.84
N CYS A 24 3.90 8.23 0.20
CA CYS A 24 3.52 8.80 1.49
C CYS A 24 3.98 7.85 2.60
N TRP A 25 3.74 8.23 3.83
CA TRP A 25 4.15 7.44 4.99
C TRP A 25 2.95 7.19 5.87
N LEU A 26 2.90 5.98 6.43
CA LEU A 26 1.89 5.63 7.42
C LEU A 26 2.60 5.52 8.76
N GLN A 27 2.44 6.52 9.59
CA GLN A 27 3.16 6.65 10.87
C GLN A 27 2.25 6.24 12.03
N SER A 28 2.71 5.27 12.82
CA SER A 28 1.99 4.90 14.03
C SER A 28 2.05 6.03 15.04
N ILE A 29 0.91 6.32 15.68
CA ILE A 29 0.90 7.28 16.79
C ILE A 29 1.08 6.57 18.13
N GLU A 30 1.09 5.24 18.13
CA GLU A 30 1.26 4.45 19.33
C GLU A 30 2.72 4.04 19.56
N GLN A 31 3.48 3.88 18.46
CA GLN A 31 4.89 3.49 18.56
C GLN A 31 5.68 4.26 17.50
N LYS A 32 6.54 5.12 17.96
CA LYS A 32 7.25 6.07 17.11
C LYS A 32 8.10 5.38 16.05
N SER A 33 8.65 4.22 16.37
CA SER A 33 9.53 3.51 15.45
C SER A 33 8.79 2.77 14.34
N VAL A 34 7.47 2.71 14.41
CA VAL A 34 6.67 1.99 13.40
C VAL A 34 6.17 2.98 12.37
N CYS A 35 6.75 2.90 11.18
CA CYS A 35 6.41 3.78 10.07
C CYS A 35 6.57 2.99 8.78
N PHE A 36 5.56 3.05 7.92
CA PHE A 36 5.57 2.33 6.64
C PHE A 36 5.64 3.32 5.49
N ILE A 37 6.49 3.03 4.53
CA ILE A 37 6.56 3.80 3.28
C ILE A 37 5.55 3.18 2.34
N LEU A 38 4.66 4.01 1.81
CA LEU A 38 3.62 3.59 0.88
C LEU A 38 3.88 4.20 -0.48
N MET A 39 3.67 3.41 -1.53
CA MET A 39 3.80 3.88 -2.90
C MET A 39 2.49 3.63 -3.65
N ASN A 40 2.21 4.51 -4.60
CA ASN A 40 1.10 4.29 -5.50
C ASN A 40 1.45 3.12 -6.43
N PRO A 41 0.72 2.01 -6.37
CA PRO A 41 1.09 0.84 -7.14
C PRO A 41 1.03 1.06 -8.65
N LEU A 42 0.26 2.03 -9.11
CA LEU A 42 0.16 2.31 -10.53
C LEU A 42 1.45 2.90 -11.10
N GLN A 43 2.34 3.40 -10.25
CA GLN A 43 3.65 3.86 -10.70
C GLN A 43 4.60 2.72 -10.96
N VAL A 44 4.32 1.55 -10.38
CA VAL A 44 5.16 0.38 -10.54
C VAL A 44 4.55 -0.56 -11.58
N CYS A 45 3.23 -0.66 -11.61
CA CYS A 45 2.50 -1.57 -12.49
C CYS A 45 1.26 -0.85 -12.99
N ARG A 46 1.26 -0.45 -14.25
CA ARG A 46 0.15 0.32 -14.81
C ARG A 46 -1.16 -0.45 -14.88
N ASP A 47 -1.06 -1.76 -14.97
CA ASP A 47 -2.24 -2.62 -15.10
C ASP A 47 -2.69 -3.20 -13.77
N TYR A 48 -2.18 -2.67 -12.67
CA TYR A 48 -2.53 -3.17 -11.35
C TYR A 48 -4.03 -2.94 -11.09
N ALA A 49 -4.73 -4.02 -10.83
CA ALA A 49 -6.17 -3.98 -10.62
C ALA A 49 -6.56 -4.94 -9.51
N PRO A 50 -6.32 -4.56 -8.25
CA PRO A 50 -6.64 -5.44 -7.14
C PRO A 50 -8.14 -5.61 -6.99
N VAL A 51 -8.56 -6.84 -6.71
CA VAL A 51 -9.95 -7.14 -6.46
C VAL A 51 -10.18 -7.07 -4.94
N VAL A 52 -11.03 -6.12 -4.55
CA VAL A 52 -11.35 -5.91 -3.14
C VAL A 52 -12.63 -6.68 -2.83
N MET A 53 -12.52 -7.65 -1.92
CA MET A 53 -13.63 -8.51 -1.59
C MET A 53 -14.64 -7.80 -0.71
N GLN A 54 -15.86 -8.32 -0.66
CA GLN A 54 -16.95 -7.67 0.03
C GLN A 54 -16.71 -7.55 1.54
N ASP A 55 -16.05 -8.53 2.13
CA ASP A 55 -15.75 -8.46 3.57
C ASP A 55 -14.81 -7.29 3.89
N VAL A 56 -13.93 -6.93 2.97
CA VAL A 56 -13.07 -5.76 3.14
C VAL A 56 -13.90 -4.48 3.12
N LEU A 57 -14.86 -4.40 2.20
CA LEU A 57 -15.75 -3.25 2.13
C LEU A 57 -16.54 -3.08 3.43
N ILE A 58 -17.00 -4.19 3.99
CA ILE A 58 -17.73 -4.16 5.26
C ILE A 58 -16.83 -3.65 6.38
N THR A 59 -15.62 -4.18 6.46
CA THR A 59 -14.68 -3.77 7.51
C THR A 59 -14.35 -2.28 7.41
N LEU A 60 -14.21 -1.77 6.20
CA LEU A 60 -13.88 -0.36 5.98
C LEU A 60 -15.11 0.55 5.96
N GLN A 61 -16.28 -0.03 6.18
CA GLN A 61 -17.56 0.69 6.15
C GLN A 61 -17.72 1.43 4.82
N ALA A 62 -17.39 0.74 3.73
CA ALA A 62 -17.43 1.31 2.39
C ALA A 62 -18.56 0.70 1.59
N SER A 63 -19.13 1.48 0.69
CA SER A 63 -20.08 0.95 -0.29
C SER A 63 -19.30 0.61 -1.57
N PRO A 64 -19.86 -0.23 -2.45
CA PRO A 64 -19.18 -0.55 -3.71
C PRO A 64 -18.89 0.66 -4.60
N LYS A 65 -19.57 1.77 -4.35
CA LYS A 65 -19.39 2.99 -5.15
C LYS A 65 -18.33 3.92 -4.58
N ASP A 66 -17.85 3.65 -3.37
CA ASP A 66 -16.86 4.52 -2.73
C ASP A 66 -15.52 4.37 -3.42
N ASP A 67 -14.81 5.48 -3.58
CA ASP A 67 -13.45 5.48 -4.05
C ASP A 67 -12.54 5.15 -2.88
N LEU A 68 -11.84 4.04 -2.99
CA LEU A 68 -10.88 3.62 -1.98
C LEU A 68 -9.48 3.82 -2.51
N ASP A 69 -8.60 4.33 -1.67
CA ASP A 69 -7.19 4.45 -2.03
C ASP A 69 -6.50 3.10 -1.83
N CYS A 70 -5.61 2.78 -2.75
CA CYS A 70 -4.83 1.56 -2.70
C CYS A 70 -3.36 1.93 -2.72
N TRP A 71 -2.63 1.51 -1.72
CA TRP A 71 -1.20 1.76 -1.58
C TRP A 71 -0.48 0.45 -1.35
N VAL A 72 0.79 0.38 -1.78
CA VAL A 72 1.61 -0.80 -1.51
C VAL A 72 2.77 -0.40 -0.62
N ILE A 73 3.14 -1.32 0.28
CA ILE A 73 4.21 -1.06 1.23
C ILE A 73 5.54 -1.31 0.55
N ALA A 74 6.44 -0.35 0.68
CA ALA A 74 7.77 -0.42 0.09
C ALA A 74 8.79 -0.85 1.14
N VAL A 75 9.76 -1.64 0.70
CA VAL A 75 10.93 -2.00 1.49
C VAL A 75 12.13 -1.40 0.78
N ILE A 76 12.83 -0.51 1.48
CA ILE A 76 13.99 0.16 0.91
C ILE A 76 15.20 -0.77 1.08
N GLY A 77 15.86 -1.05 -0.04
CA GLY A 77 17.05 -1.91 0.00
C GLY A 77 18.28 -1.15 0.46
N GLU A 78 19.43 -1.84 0.38
CA GLU A 78 20.70 -1.21 0.76
C GLU A 78 20.95 0.06 -0.03
N THR A 79 20.58 0.06 -1.31
CA THR A 79 20.51 1.27 -2.10
C THR A 79 19.07 1.48 -2.48
N PHE A 80 18.73 2.72 -2.79
CA PHE A 80 17.36 3.03 -3.16
C PHE A 80 16.90 2.24 -4.38
N ARG A 81 17.84 1.93 -5.27
CA ARG A 81 17.50 1.18 -6.49
C ARG A 81 17.13 -0.27 -6.23
N GLN A 82 17.45 -0.78 -5.06
CA GLN A 82 17.10 -2.16 -4.69
C GLN A 82 15.77 -2.27 -3.98
N SER A 83 15.04 -1.18 -3.92
CA SER A 83 13.75 -1.16 -3.21
C SER A 83 12.72 -2.01 -3.92
N THR A 84 11.84 -2.61 -3.14
CA THR A 84 10.75 -3.44 -3.64
C THR A 84 9.45 -3.00 -2.99
N VAL A 85 8.34 -3.39 -3.61
CA VAL A 85 7.01 -3.15 -3.07
C VAL A 85 6.23 -4.46 -3.04
N ASN A 86 5.32 -4.56 -2.07
CA ASN A 86 4.48 -5.74 -1.91
C ASN A 86 3.17 -5.52 -2.66
N MET A 87 3.10 -6.05 -3.88
CA MET A 87 1.92 -5.89 -4.71
C MET A 87 0.80 -6.85 -4.34
N LYS A 88 1.11 -7.91 -3.59
CA LYS A 88 0.13 -8.91 -3.21
C LYS A 88 -0.69 -8.48 -1.99
N SER A 89 -0.18 -7.58 -1.18
CA SER A 89 -0.84 -7.23 0.08
C SER A 89 -0.94 -5.72 0.24
N PRO A 90 -1.79 -5.07 -0.57
CA PRO A 90 -1.91 -3.61 -0.51
C PRO A 90 -2.64 -3.15 0.75
N VAL A 91 -2.45 -1.89 1.07
CA VAL A 91 -3.20 -1.21 2.13
C VAL A 91 -4.33 -0.45 1.45
N ILE A 92 -5.55 -0.74 1.85
CA ILE A 92 -6.74 -0.10 1.30
C ILE A 92 -7.25 0.91 2.33
N ILE A 93 -7.47 2.13 1.90
CA ILE A 93 -7.86 3.23 2.79
C ILE A 93 -9.19 3.81 2.34
N ASN A 94 -10.12 3.93 3.28
CA ASN A 94 -11.37 4.62 3.06
C ASN A 94 -11.31 5.98 3.77
N HIS A 95 -11.12 7.04 2.99
CA HIS A 95 -10.96 8.38 3.55
C HIS A 95 -12.25 8.95 4.11
N LYS A 96 -13.40 8.38 3.76
CA LYS A 96 -14.67 8.82 4.33
C LYS A 96 -14.81 8.42 5.79
N THR A 97 -14.31 7.24 6.14
CA THR A 97 -14.43 6.71 7.49
C THR A 97 -13.12 6.75 8.25
N ASN A 98 -12.02 7.06 7.56
CA ASN A 98 -10.66 7.02 8.13
C ASN A 98 -10.28 5.63 8.60
N LEU A 99 -10.82 4.61 7.93
CA LEU A 99 -10.48 3.22 8.21
C LEU A 99 -9.58 2.70 7.10
N ALA A 100 -8.65 1.83 7.48
CA ALA A 100 -7.73 1.23 6.53
C ALA A 100 -7.40 -0.18 6.99
N MET A 101 -7.02 -1.02 6.02
CA MET A 101 -6.56 -2.35 6.35
C MET A 101 -5.63 -2.86 5.26
N GLN A 102 -4.73 -3.75 5.63
CA GLN A 102 -3.91 -4.47 4.66
C GLN A 102 -4.68 -5.72 4.23
N VAL A 103 -4.71 -5.95 2.93
CA VAL A 103 -5.46 -7.05 2.34
C VAL A 103 -4.48 -7.98 1.64
N ILE A 104 -4.69 -9.28 1.76
CA ILE A 104 -3.93 -10.25 0.98
C ILE A 104 -4.79 -10.64 -0.20
N LEU A 105 -4.33 -10.30 -1.41
CA LEU A 105 -5.10 -10.57 -2.62
C LEU A 105 -5.03 -12.04 -2.99
N ASP A 106 -6.11 -12.56 -3.56
CA ASP A 106 -6.10 -13.88 -4.16
C ASP A 106 -5.34 -13.89 -5.47
N GLN A 107 -5.23 -12.72 -6.10
CA GLN A 107 -4.53 -12.58 -7.35
C GLN A 107 -3.04 -12.81 -7.17
N ASP A 108 -2.40 -13.25 -8.24
CA ASP A 108 -1.02 -13.72 -8.19
C ASP A 108 -0.02 -12.60 -8.42
N TYR A 109 -0.13 -11.54 -7.64
CA TYR A 109 0.82 -10.44 -7.68
C TYR A 109 2.05 -10.75 -6.82
N PRO A 110 3.21 -10.22 -7.18
CA PRO A 110 4.44 -10.52 -6.43
C PRO A 110 4.49 -9.80 -5.10
N ILE A 111 5.09 -10.47 -4.12
CA ILE A 111 5.31 -9.90 -2.78
C ILE A 111 6.48 -8.91 -2.81
N ARG A 112 7.45 -9.13 -3.69
CA ARG A 112 8.62 -8.28 -3.80
C ARG A 112 8.83 -7.87 -5.24
N MET A 113 8.12 -6.84 -5.67
CA MET A 113 8.28 -6.33 -7.02
C MET A 113 9.32 -5.21 -7.02
N PRO A 114 10.38 -5.30 -7.84
CA PRO A 114 11.36 -4.22 -7.92
C PRO A 114 10.71 -2.94 -8.39
N VAL A 115 11.06 -1.84 -7.73
CA VAL A 115 10.57 -0.52 -8.11
C VAL A 115 11.38 0.02 -9.29
N PHE A 116 12.68 -0.27 -9.30
CA PHE A 116 13.60 0.20 -10.31
C PHE A 116 14.20 -0.98 -11.05
N GLY A 117 14.61 -0.73 -12.29
CA GLY A 117 15.28 -1.73 -13.08
C GLY A 117 14.71 -1.76 -14.49
N PRO A 118 15.50 -2.26 -15.43
CA PRO A 118 15.05 -2.25 -16.83
C PRO A 118 13.84 -3.14 -17.06
N GLU A 119 13.64 -4.14 -16.22
CA GLU A 119 12.51 -5.06 -16.40
C GLU A 119 11.22 -4.55 -15.83
N SER A 120 11.27 -3.51 -15.02
CA SER A 120 10.06 -3.06 -14.35
C SER A 120 9.03 -2.51 -15.34
N GLU A 121 9.48 -1.93 -16.43
CA GLU A 121 8.55 -1.37 -17.39
C GLU A 121 7.96 -2.45 -18.28
N GLU A 122 8.49 -3.63 -18.26
CA GLU A 122 7.90 -4.72 -19.02
C GLU A 122 6.70 -5.28 -18.34
N SER A 123 6.56 -4.90 -17.12
CA SER A 123 5.26 -4.96 -16.53
C SER A 123 4.66 -6.35 -16.56
N VAL A 124 5.29 -7.24 -15.88
CA VAL A 124 4.77 -8.59 -15.79
C VAL A 124 3.55 -8.68 -14.91
N CYS A 125 3.07 -7.58 -14.45
CA CYS A 125 1.85 -7.57 -13.66
C CYS A 125 0.60 -7.61 -14.51
#